data_ec60305933d7c0066ef239081a74ba08
#
_entry.id   ec60305933d7c0066ef239081a74ba08
#
_cell.length_a   1.000
_cell.length_b   1.000
_cell.length_c   1.000
_cell.angle_alpha   90.00
_cell.angle_beta   90.00
_cell.angle_gamma   90.00
#
_symmetry.space_group_name_H-M   'P 1'
#
loop_
_entity.id
_entity.type
_entity.pdbx_description
1 polymer ?
#
loop_
_entity_poly.entity_id
_entity_poly.type
_entity_poly.pdbx_seq_one_letter_code
_entity_poly.pdbx_strand_id
1 'polypeptide(L)'
;MIKCLALIFLIAMTATSGLTNARQRLDDALIAVGLDSAAPAPSASPAPAPDNAATNDATACDGVTFTRNLKYGDHQLNVLDVASAQAPGAKRPVVVFVAGDTFASDGKTSAKSPLVEQAMCFAGRNGLVAFSMSYRLAPAAPWPAGAKDVAAAISWVHENADLFGGNKEEIIPIGYAAGAFHLASFLAHSEFQESDSYVAGAVLVSGIYRPDSDPGEAEKSYFGSDASKYDGQSSLPGLTRIHVPLVVAWSQVDAQRFVAQGEKLKDTLCGAGHCPRTALLSKASSPASVFDLDGASADLHDRLRQLIGQIDARGLP
;
A
#
# COMPACT_ATOMS: atom_id res chain seq x y z
N MET A 1 8.51 14.64 50.59
CA MET A 1 8.94 13.55 49.67
C MET A 1 7.82 12.69 49.10
N ILE A 2 6.57 12.82 49.52
CA ILE A 2 5.44 11.97 49.07
C ILE A 2 4.68 12.55 47.84
N LYS A 3 4.83 13.84 47.54
CA LYS A 3 4.10 14.51 46.40
C LYS A 3 4.80 14.37 45.03
N CYS A 4 6.08 14.00 44.96
CA CYS A 4 6.77 13.78 43.68
C CYS A 4 6.57 12.38 43.09
N LEU A 5 6.28 11.36 43.91
CA LEU A 5 6.03 10.00 43.40
C LEU A 5 4.66 9.84 42.71
N ALA A 6 3.66 10.62 43.11
CA ALA A 6 2.33 10.55 42.51
C ALA A 6 2.26 11.13 41.07
N LEU A 7 3.14 12.10 40.75
CA LEU A 7 3.16 12.73 39.43
C LEU A 7 3.86 11.88 38.37
N ILE A 8 4.84 11.07 38.76
CA ILE A 8 5.56 10.15 37.88
C ILE A 8 4.68 8.94 37.53
N PHE A 9 3.79 8.52 38.43
CA PHE A 9 2.85 7.43 38.16
C PHE A 9 1.69 7.86 37.25
N LEU A 10 1.29 9.12 37.31
CA LEU A 10 0.20 9.63 36.45
C LEU A 10 0.66 9.85 35.00
N ILE A 11 1.92 10.24 34.76
CA ILE A 11 2.49 10.40 33.41
C ILE A 11 2.79 9.03 32.77
N ALA A 12 3.15 8.02 33.58
CA ALA A 12 3.33 6.66 33.07
C ALA A 12 1.99 5.97 32.65
N MET A 13 0.87 6.30 33.31
CA MET A 13 -0.44 5.73 32.96
C MET A 13 -1.07 6.38 31.71
N THR A 14 -0.78 7.63 31.38
CA THR A 14 -1.31 8.29 30.18
C THR A 14 -0.56 7.91 28.91
N ALA A 15 0.73 7.55 29.00
CA ALA A 15 1.51 7.08 27.86
C ALA A 15 1.22 5.62 27.47
N THR A 16 0.76 4.80 28.44
CA THR A 16 0.38 3.40 28.17
C THR A 16 -1.02 3.24 27.61
N SER A 17 -1.95 4.17 27.85
CA SER A 17 -3.33 4.07 27.34
C SER A 17 -3.46 4.39 25.85
N GLY A 18 -2.58 5.20 25.28
CA GLY A 18 -2.56 5.46 23.82
C GLY A 18 -2.00 4.28 23.02
N LEU A 19 -0.96 3.64 23.52
CA LEU A 19 -0.34 2.47 22.89
C LEU A 19 -1.21 1.20 23.00
N THR A 20 -2.01 1.09 24.07
CA THR A 20 -2.97 0.00 24.23
C THR A 20 -4.16 0.14 23.27
N ASN A 21 -4.64 1.34 22.97
CA ASN A 21 -5.76 1.53 22.05
C ASN A 21 -5.42 1.23 20.58
N ALA A 22 -4.24 1.62 20.10
CA ALA A 22 -3.80 1.30 18.73
C ALA A 22 -3.48 -0.20 18.58
N ARG A 23 -2.86 -0.80 19.58
CA ARG A 23 -2.59 -2.24 19.62
C ARG A 23 -3.88 -3.04 19.73
N GLN A 24 -4.83 -2.59 20.53
CA GLN A 24 -6.13 -3.22 20.74
C GLN A 24 -7.00 -3.15 19.49
N ARG A 25 -7.02 -2.05 18.74
CA ARG A 25 -7.75 -1.94 17.46
C ARG A 25 -7.21 -2.90 16.40
N LEU A 26 -5.90 -3.10 16.34
CA LEU A 26 -5.29 -4.01 15.38
C LEU A 26 -5.34 -5.47 15.88
N ASP A 27 -5.16 -5.70 17.18
CA ASP A 27 -5.31 -7.03 17.81
C ASP A 27 -6.78 -7.45 17.82
N ASP A 28 -7.74 -6.55 18.07
CA ASP A 28 -9.17 -6.81 17.93
C ASP A 28 -9.54 -7.04 16.46
N ALA A 29 -8.91 -6.35 15.51
CA ALA A 29 -9.03 -6.61 14.08
C ALA A 29 -8.43 -7.95 13.65
N LEU A 30 -7.44 -8.48 14.38
CA LEU A 30 -6.75 -9.73 14.07
C LEU A 30 -7.23 -10.93 14.91
N ILE A 31 -7.85 -10.68 16.08
CA ILE A 31 -8.40 -11.71 17.00
C ILE A 31 -9.85 -12.04 16.68
N ALA A 32 -10.56 -11.24 15.88
CA ALA A 32 -11.95 -11.52 15.46
C ALA A 32 -12.13 -12.76 14.56
N VAL A 33 -11.16 -13.66 14.55
CA VAL A 33 -11.30 -15.01 14.01
C VAL A 33 -11.82 -15.95 15.10
N GLY A 34 -13.07 -15.77 15.47
CA GLY A 34 -13.84 -16.68 16.29
C GLY A 34 -14.36 -16.07 17.59
N LEU A 35 -15.58 -15.57 17.59
CA LEU A 35 -16.65 -15.83 18.54
C LEU A 35 -17.77 -14.77 18.47
N ASP A 36 -18.94 -15.30 18.20
CA ASP A 36 -20.28 -14.88 18.61
C ASP A 36 -20.91 -13.52 18.21
N SER A 37 -22.08 -13.77 17.67
CA SER A 37 -23.20 -12.98 17.24
C SER A 37 -23.68 -11.86 18.19
N ALA A 38 -23.91 -10.67 17.64
CA ALA A 38 -24.91 -9.73 18.12
C ALA A 38 -25.65 -9.07 16.94
N ALA A 39 -26.96 -8.93 17.08
CA ALA A 39 -27.96 -8.59 16.08
C ALA A 39 -27.84 -7.16 15.48
N PRO A 40 -28.45 -6.90 14.30
CA PRO A 40 -28.24 -5.69 13.53
C PRO A 40 -29.08 -4.50 13.96
N ALA A 41 -28.51 -3.29 13.91
CA ALA A 41 -29.22 -2.02 13.98
C ALA A 41 -29.47 -1.45 12.54
N PRO A 42 -30.51 -0.60 12.35
CA PRO A 42 -31.06 -0.31 11.03
C PRO A 42 -30.19 0.59 10.15
N SER A 43 -30.25 0.31 8.85
CA SER A 43 -29.50 0.89 7.76
C SER A 43 -29.87 2.35 7.44
N ALA A 44 -28.85 3.21 7.32
CA ALA A 44 -28.93 4.44 6.54
C ALA A 44 -28.39 4.16 5.13
N SER A 45 -29.15 4.49 4.09
CA SER A 45 -28.75 4.34 2.69
C SER A 45 -27.54 5.22 2.35
N PRO A 46 -26.54 4.69 1.65
CA PRO A 46 -25.44 5.50 1.10
C PRO A 46 -25.94 6.38 -0.06
N ALA A 47 -25.33 7.54 -0.20
CA ALA A 47 -25.53 8.44 -1.33
C ALA A 47 -25.19 7.75 -2.67
N PRO A 48 -25.84 8.12 -3.79
CA PRO A 48 -25.64 7.44 -5.06
C PRO A 48 -24.19 7.59 -5.52
N ALA A 49 -23.55 6.45 -5.78
CA ALA A 49 -22.26 6.38 -6.42
C ALA A 49 -22.33 6.95 -7.85
N PRO A 50 -21.23 7.51 -8.40
CA PRO A 50 -21.20 7.96 -9.77
C PRO A 50 -21.58 6.83 -10.74
N ASP A 51 -22.27 7.17 -11.84
CA ASP A 51 -22.89 6.29 -12.87
C ASP A 51 -21.92 5.37 -13.63
N ASN A 52 -21.04 4.68 -12.96
CA ASN A 52 -20.28 3.57 -13.51
C ASN A 52 -20.86 2.29 -12.94
N ALA A 53 -21.28 1.36 -13.79
CA ALA A 53 -21.85 0.08 -13.43
C ALA A 53 -20.85 -0.75 -12.57
N ALA A 54 -20.74 -0.37 -11.30
CA ALA A 54 -19.99 -1.11 -10.29
C ALA A 54 -20.78 -2.39 -10.00
N THR A 55 -20.23 -3.54 -10.34
CA THR A 55 -20.83 -4.83 -9.99
C THR A 55 -20.40 -5.14 -8.55
N ASN A 56 -21.37 -5.21 -7.64
CA ASN A 56 -21.15 -5.71 -6.29
C ASN A 56 -21.12 -7.25 -6.34
N ASP A 57 -19.95 -7.83 -6.16
CA ASP A 57 -19.80 -9.28 -6.04
C ASP A 57 -19.70 -9.64 -4.54
N ALA A 58 -20.83 -10.11 -3.98
CA ALA A 58 -20.94 -10.45 -2.57
C ALA A 58 -20.35 -11.85 -2.23
N THR A 59 -19.89 -12.60 -3.24
CA THR A 59 -19.54 -14.01 -3.05
C THR A 59 -18.08 -14.26 -2.69
N ALA A 60 -17.20 -13.27 -2.88
CA ALA A 60 -15.75 -13.48 -2.72
C ALA A 60 -15.24 -13.45 -1.27
N CYS A 61 -15.96 -12.81 -0.33
CA CYS A 61 -15.44 -12.59 1.01
C CYS A 61 -16.52 -12.20 2.01
N ASP A 62 -16.82 -13.09 2.96
CA ASP A 62 -17.83 -12.83 3.98
C ASP A 62 -17.52 -11.59 4.82
N GLY A 63 -18.52 -10.72 4.98
CA GLY A 63 -18.42 -9.49 5.77
C GLY A 63 -17.69 -8.33 5.06
N VAL A 64 -17.26 -8.51 3.81
CA VAL A 64 -16.58 -7.49 3.00
C VAL A 64 -17.37 -7.25 1.70
N THR A 65 -17.60 -6.00 1.38
CA THR A 65 -18.19 -5.58 0.10
C THR A 65 -17.11 -5.18 -0.86
N PHE A 66 -17.17 -5.71 -2.09
CA PHE A 66 -16.34 -5.28 -3.19
C PHE A 66 -17.12 -4.34 -4.10
N THR A 67 -16.54 -3.16 -4.39
CA THR A 67 -17.01 -2.28 -5.48
C THR A 67 -15.94 -2.26 -6.55
N ARG A 68 -16.33 -2.58 -7.79
CA ARG A 68 -15.39 -2.88 -8.86
C ARG A 68 -15.41 -1.84 -9.97
N ASN A 69 -14.28 -1.74 -10.69
CA ASN A 69 -14.15 -0.94 -11.92
C ASN A 69 -14.44 0.55 -11.74
N LEU A 70 -14.11 1.12 -10.57
CA LEU A 70 -14.19 2.55 -10.33
C LEU A 70 -13.14 3.26 -11.18
N LYS A 71 -13.55 4.26 -11.95
CA LYS A 71 -12.65 5.03 -12.81
C LYS A 71 -11.90 6.09 -12.01
N TYR A 72 -10.57 6.11 -12.12
CA TYR A 72 -9.73 7.19 -11.59
C TYR A 72 -9.06 8.03 -12.71
N GLY A 73 -9.29 7.67 -13.99
CA GLY A 73 -8.78 8.38 -15.15
C GLY A 73 -9.46 7.90 -16.43
N ASP A 74 -9.11 8.53 -17.56
CA ASP A 74 -9.79 8.34 -18.85
C ASP A 74 -9.43 7.02 -19.53
N HIS A 75 -8.23 6.50 -19.29
CA HIS A 75 -7.78 5.27 -19.95
C HIS A 75 -8.55 4.06 -19.42
N GLN A 76 -8.77 3.06 -20.28
CA GLN A 76 -9.53 1.84 -19.91
C GLN A 76 -8.91 1.09 -18.71
N LEU A 77 -7.59 1.16 -18.52
CA LEU A 77 -6.88 0.55 -17.40
C LEU A 77 -6.80 1.46 -16.16
N ASN A 78 -7.27 2.70 -16.23
CA ASN A 78 -7.34 3.58 -15.07
C ASN A 78 -8.57 3.23 -14.22
N VAL A 79 -8.55 2.07 -13.59
CA VAL A 79 -9.63 1.54 -12.76
C VAL A 79 -9.12 1.06 -11.41
N LEU A 80 -9.98 1.18 -10.41
CA LEU A 80 -9.80 0.70 -9.04
C LEU A 80 -10.88 -0.32 -8.71
N ASP A 81 -10.52 -1.31 -7.92
CA ASP A 81 -11.46 -2.10 -7.13
C ASP A 81 -11.27 -1.73 -5.66
N VAL A 82 -12.34 -1.71 -4.86
CA VAL A 82 -12.28 -1.46 -3.42
C VAL A 82 -12.97 -2.57 -2.64
N ALA A 83 -12.36 -2.97 -1.54
CA ALA A 83 -12.90 -3.88 -0.55
C ALA A 83 -13.01 -3.18 0.80
N SER A 84 -14.21 -3.16 1.37
CA SER A 84 -14.46 -2.57 2.69
C SER A 84 -15.43 -3.42 3.50
N ALA A 85 -15.25 -3.44 4.82
CA ALA A 85 -16.21 -4.12 5.68
C ALA A 85 -17.58 -3.43 5.63
N GLN A 86 -18.64 -4.22 5.72
CA GLN A 86 -20.03 -3.75 5.67
C GLN A 86 -20.45 -2.87 6.86
N ALA A 87 -19.62 -2.76 7.91
CA ALA A 87 -19.93 -1.98 9.09
C ALA A 87 -19.72 -0.48 8.84
N PRO A 88 -20.74 0.37 9.04
CA PRO A 88 -20.60 1.81 8.87
C PRO A 88 -19.79 2.46 9.98
N GLY A 89 -19.09 3.54 9.69
CA GLY A 89 -18.86 4.64 10.62
C GLY A 89 -17.48 4.81 11.23
N ALA A 90 -16.48 3.94 11.07
CA ALA A 90 -15.13 4.25 11.54
C ALA A 90 -14.24 4.69 10.36
N LYS A 91 -13.56 5.81 10.50
CA LYS A 91 -12.43 6.17 9.62
C LYS A 91 -11.34 5.11 9.80
N ARG A 92 -11.09 4.31 8.78
CA ARG A 92 -10.17 3.16 8.81
C ARG A 92 -8.94 3.48 7.98
N PRO A 93 -7.75 3.01 8.37
CA PRO A 93 -6.59 3.12 7.51
C PRO A 93 -6.85 2.52 6.13
N VAL A 94 -6.30 3.16 5.12
CA VAL A 94 -6.50 2.80 3.71
C VAL A 94 -5.23 2.17 3.17
N VAL A 95 -5.33 1.00 2.56
CA VAL A 95 -4.23 0.39 1.79
C VAL A 95 -4.57 0.44 0.30
N VAL A 96 -3.57 0.72 -0.54
CA VAL A 96 -3.72 0.76 -2.00
C VAL A 96 -2.71 -0.17 -2.63
N PHE A 97 -3.18 -1.29 -3.18
CA PHE A 97 -2.31 -2.24 -3.89
C PHE A 97 -1.97 -1.74 -5.28
N VAL A 98 -0.68 -1.55 -5.52
CA VAL A 98 -0.06 -1.28 -6.82
C VAL A 98 0.69 -2.55 -7.20
N ALA A 99 -0.03 -3.53 -7.72
CA ALA A 99 0.53 -4.84 -8.02
C ALA A 99 0.83 -4.98 -9.52
N GLY A 100 1.91 -5.66 -9.88
CA GLY A 100 2.26 -5.94 -11.26
C GLY A 100 3.52 -6.79 -11.35
N ASP A 101 3.48 -7.84 -12.15
CA ASP A 101 4.63 -8.74 -12.33
C ASP A 101 5.64 -8.18 -13.30
N THR A 102 5.18 -7.50 -14.36
CA THR A 102 5.99 -6.92 -15.42
C THR A 102 5.54 -5.51 -15.78
N PHE A 103 6.34 -4.81 -16.57
CA PHE A 103 6.01 -3.48 -17.10
C PHE A 103 5.21 -3.55 -18.41
N ALA A 104 5.14 -4.73 -19.04
CA ALA A 104 4.61 -4.90 -20.38
C ALA A 104 3.17 -5.46 -20.39
N SER A 105 2.48 -5.27 -21.50
CA SER A 105 1.07 -5.64 -21.72
C SER A 105 0.78 -7.14 -21.75
N ASP A 106 1.79 -7.98 -21.88
CA ASP A 106 1.70 -9.44 -21.81
C ASP A 106 1.80 -10.00 -20.38
N GLY A 107 2.19 -9.15 -19.44
CA GLY A 107 2.12 -9.47 -18.01
C GLY A 107 0.67 -9.62 -17.56
N LYS A 108 0.40 -10.65 -16.78
CA LYS A 108 -0.92 -10.82 -16.14
C LYS A 108 -1.09 -9.68 -15.14
N THR A 109 -1.71 -8.60 -15.57
CA THR A 109 -2.01 -7.46 -14.70
C THR A 109 -2.75 -7.92 -13.48
N SER A 110 -2.12 -7.77 -12.38
CA SER A 110 -2.45 -8.49 -11.18
C SER A 110 -3.42 -7.74 -10.27
N ALA A 111 -3.91 -6.57 -10.67
CA ALA A 111 -4.95 -5.88 -9.90
C ALA A 111 -6.19 -6.74 -9.61
N LYS A 112 -6.47 -7.71 -10.50
CA LYS A 112 -7.55 -8.70 -10.36
C LYS A 112 -7.02 -10.12 -10.13
N SER A 113 -5.79 -10.28 -9.65
CA SER A 113 -5.28 -11.60 -9.35
C SER A 113 -5.94 -12.15 -8.07
N PRO A 114 -6.13 -13.49 -7.96
CA PRO A 114 -6.66 -14.09 -6.74
C PRO A 114 -5.87 -13.72 -5.48
N LEU A 115 -4.57 -13.50 -5.59
CA LEU A 115 -3.71 -13.13 -4.46
C LEU A 115 -3.96 -11.68 -4.00
N VAL A 116 -4.23 -10.75 -4.92
CA VAL A 116 -4.65 -9.39 -4.56
C VAL A 116 -6.03 -9.39 -3.94
N GLU A 117 -6.98 -10.15 -4.51
CA GLU A 117 -8.33 -10.27 -3.92
C GLU A 117 -8.30 -10.87 -2.53
N GLN A 118 -7.48 -11.89 -2.31
CA GLN A 118 -7.27 -12.49 -0.98
C GLN A 118 -6.71 -11.47 0.01
N ALA A 119 -5.72 -10.67 -0.40
CA ALA A 119 -5.14 -9.61 0.43
C ALA A 119 -6.16 -8.50 0.74
N MET A 120 -6.96 -8.08 -0.25
CA MET A 120 -8.02 -7.09 -0.06
C MET A 120 -9.13 -7.61 0.88
N CYS A 121 -9.52 -8.88 0.72
CA CYS A 121 -10.49 -9.54 1.61
C CYS A 121 -9.98 -9.56 3.05
N PHE A 122 -8.75 -9.99 3.25
CA PHE A 122 -8.13 -9.99 4.57
C PHE A 122 -8.09 -8.58 5.19
N ALA A 123 -7.64 -7.59 4.42
CA ALA A 123 -7.60 -6.19 4.85
C ALA A 123 -8.99 -5.69 5.29
N GLY A 124 -10.03 -5.93 4.47
CA GLY A 124 -11.40 -5.53 4.78
C GLY A 124 -11.95 -6.18 6.05
N ARG A 125 -11.68 -7.49 6.26
CA ARG A 125 -12.06 -8.21 7.49
C ARG A 125 -11.33 -7.69 8.73
N ASN A 126 -10.13 -7.16 8.56
CA ASN A 126 -9.27 -6.69 9.64
C ASN A 126 -9.28 -5.16 9.82
N GLY A 127 -10.38 -4.51 9.45
CA GLY A 127 -10.62 -3.11 9.78
C GLY A 127 -9.87 -2.10 8.89
N LEU A 128 -9.38 -2.51 7.73
CA LEU A 128 -8.80 -1.64 6.72
C LEU A 128 -9.81 -1.42 5.58
N VAL A 129 -9.61 -0.35 4.81
CA VAL A 129 -10.20 -0.21 3.48
C VAL A 129 -9.11 -0.49 2.46
N ALA A 130 -9.34 -1.45 1.57
CA ALA A 130 -8.35 -1.89 0.60
C ALA A 130 -8.77 -1.51 -0.81
N PHE A 131 -7.91 -0.80 -1.51
CA PHE A 131 -8.03 -0.53 -2.94
C PHE A 131 -7.00 -1.36 -3.70
N SER A 132 -7.33 -1.73 -4.93
CA SER A 132 -6.40 -2.28 -5.90
C SER A 132 -6.52 -1.52 -7.19
N MET A 133 -5.41 -1.01 -7.73
CA MET A 133 -5.40 -0.24 -8.95
C MET A 133 -4.79 -0.99 -10.12
N SER A 134 -5.39 -0.83 -11.30
CA SER A 134 -4.75 -1.12 -12.58
C SER A 134 -4.06 0.14 -13.10
N TYR A 135 -3.06 -0.01 -13.94
CA TYR A 135 -2.32 1.10 -14.57
C TYR A 135 -1.98 0.77 -16.02
N ARG A 136 -1.60 1.79 -16.79
CA ARG A 136 -1.22 1.63 -18.20
C ARG A 136 0.10 0.89 -18.33
N LEU A 137 0.24 0.12 -19.41
CA LEU A 137 1.36 -0.79 -19.63
C LEU A 137 2.17 -0.41 -20.88
N ALA A 138 3.45 -0.71 -20.85
CA ALA A 138 4.32 -0.61 -22.01
C ALA A 138 3.97 -1.70 -23.06
N PRO A 139 4.29 -1.50 -24.34
CA PRO A 139 4.99 -0.32 -24.89
C PRO A 139 4.08 0.89 -25.15
N ALA A 140 2.75 0.75 -25.05
CA ALA A 140 1.80 1.83 -25.33
C ALA A 140 1.95 3.00 -24.33
N ALA A 141 2.37 2.72 -23.11
CA ALA A 141 2.55 3.70 -22.04
C ALA A 141 3.92 3.50 -21.34
N PRO A 142 5.01 4.01 -21.96
CA PRO A 142 6.35 3.91 -21.38
C PRO A 142 6.50 4.83 -20.15
N TRP A 143 7.65 4.75 -19.47
CA TRP A 143 7.98 5.65 -18.35
C TRP A 143 7.75 7.13 -18.74
N PRO A 144 7.10 7.94 -17.90
CA PRO A 144 6.69 7.71 -16.53
C PRO A 144 5.20 7.35 -16.34
N ALA A 145 4.55 6.73 -17.34
CA ALA A 145 3.09 6.55 -17.33
C ALA A 145 2.58 5.85 -16.06
N GLY A 146 3.22 4.77 -15.61
CA GLY A 146 2.80 4.05 -14.41
C GLY A 146 2.90 4.89 -13.14
N ALA A 147 3.94 5.72 -12.98
CA ALA A 147 4.07 6.63 -11.84
C ALA A 147 2.97 7.71 -11.84
N LYS A 148 2.62 8.24 -13.01
CA LYS A 148 1.50 9.19 -13.15
C LYS A 148 0.15 8.54 -12.86
N ASP A 149 -0.02 7.27 -13.23
CA ASP A 149 -1.24 6.53 -12.91
C ASP A 149 -1.36 6.28 -11.40
N VAL A 150 -0.24 6.00 -10.71
CA VAL A 150 -0.21 5.92 -9.23
C VAL A 150 -0.60 7.26 -8.62
N ALA A 151 -0.06 8.37 -9.11
CA ALA A 151 -0.41 9.71 -8.63
C ALA A 151 -1.92 9.97 -8.75
N ALA A 152 -2.50 9.74 -9.94
CA ALA A 152 -3.92 9.93 -10.19
C ALA A 152 -4.80 9.01 -9.31
N ALA A 153 -4.41 7.75 -9.13
CA ALA A 153 -5.13 6.80 -8.29
C ALA A 153 -5.09 7.21 -6.81
N ILE A 154 -3.94 7.64 -6.29
CA ILE A 154 -3.81 8.11 -4.91
C ILE A 154 -4.63 9.39 -4.68
N SER A 155 -4.62 10.35 -5.61
CA SER A 155 -5.45 11.55 -5.55
C SER A 155 -6.94 11.16 -5.51
N TRP A 156 -7.38 10.28 -6.40
CA TRP A 156 -8.75 9.79 -6.42
C TRP A 156 -9.14 9.09 -5.10
N VAL A 157 -8.26 8.25 -4.55
CA VAL A 157 -8.49 7.58 -3.26
C VAL A 157 -8.61 8.61 -2.13
N HIS A 158 -7.73 9.61 -2.08
CA HIS A 158 -7.82 10.68 -1.10
C HIS A 158 -9.15 11.43 -1.16
N GLU A 159 -9.65 11.71 -2.36
CA GLU A 159 -10.94 12.40 -2.53
C GLU A 159 -12.14 11.53 -2.17
N ASN A 160 -12.04 10.19 -2.31
CA ASN A 160 -13.19 9.29 -2.24
C ASN A 160 -13.14 8.25 -1.10
N ALA A 161 -12.05 8.14 -0.34
CA ALA A 161 -11.89 7.11 0.70
C ALA A 161 -13.03 7.13 1.73
N ASP A 162 -13.50 8.32 2.11
CA ASP A 162 -14.58 8.51 3.09
C ASP A 162 -15.88 7.81 2.65
N LEU A 163 -16.15 7.68 1.34
CA LEU A 163 -17.32 6.98 0.79
C LEU A 163 -17.32 5.48 1.11
N PHE A 164 -16.15 4.92 1.37
CA PHE A 164 -15.93 3.50 1.68
C PHE A 164 -15.57 3.28 3.16
N GLY A 165 -15.68 4.32 4.00
CA GLY A 165 -15.33 4.27 5.41
C GLY A 165 -13.81 4.31 5.68
N GLY A 166 -13.03 4.76 4.71
CA GLY A 166 -11.58 4.97 4.83
C GLY A 166 -11.22 6.32 5.47
N ASN A 167 -10.02 6.40 6.02
CA ASN A 167 -9.41 7.66 6.46
C ASN A 167 -8.47 8.15 5.37
N LYS A 168 -8.85 9.23 4.69
CA LYS A 168 -8.06 9.82 3.61
C LYS A 168 -6.68 10.33 4.05
N GLU A 169 -6.49 10.58 5.36
CA GLU A 169 -5.21 11.02 5.92
C GLU A 169 -4.28 9.82 6.25
N GLU A 170 -4.77 8.59 6.13
CA GLU A 170 -4.04 7.36 6.46
C GLU A 170 -3.94 6.44 5.25
N ILE A 171 -3.50 6.97 4.10
CA ILE A 171 -3.33 6.20 2.86
C ILE A 171 -1.92 5.58 2.84
N ILE A 172 -1.88 4.26 2.72
CA ILE A 172 -0.66 3.46 2.71
C ILE A 172 -0.62 2.63 1.41
N PRO A 173 0.00 3.15 0.33
CA PRO A 173 0.19 2.35 -0.87
C PRO A 173 1.23 1.24 -0.66
N ILE A 174 0.96 0.10 -1.30
CA ILE A 174 1.74 -1.13 -1.23
C ILE A 174 2.10 -1.52 -2.65
N GLY A 175 3.36 -1.30 -3.02
CA GLY A 175 3.89 -1.65 -4.34
C GLY A 175 4.53 -3.03 -4.34
N TYR A 176 4.24 -3.85 -5.36
CA TYR A 176 4.83 -5.16 -5.56
C TYR A 176 5.45 -5.27 -6.97
N ALA A 177 6.68 -5.75 -7.08
CA ALA A 177 7.43 -5.94 -8.32
C ALA A 177 7.44 -4.65 -9.20
N ALA A 178 6.90 -4.67 -10.43
CA ALA A 178 6.78 -3.47 -11.27
C ALA A 178 5.95 -2.37 -10.59
N GLY A 179 4.92 -2.73 -9.82
CA GLY A 179 4.14 -1.79 -9.03
C GLY A 179 4.96 -1.09 -7.94
N ALA A 180 5.95 -1.77 -7.36
CA ALA A 180 6.88 -1.13 -6.42
C ALA A 180 7.76 -0.08 -7.12
N PHE A 181 8.17 -0.30 -8.37
CA PHE A 181 8.86 0.72 -9.16
C PHE A 181 7.97 1.93 -9.42
N HIS A 182 6.72 1.71 -9.85
CA HIS A 182 5.78 2.82 -10.13
C HIS A 182 5.51 3.66 -8.89
N LEU A 183 5.28 3.00 -7.75
CA LEU A 183 5.10 3.65 -6.46
C LEU A 183 6.37 4.40 -6.02
N ALA A 184 7.53 3.77 -6.08
CA ALA A 184 8.80 4.41 -5.75
C ALA A 184 9.08 5.61 -6.66
N SER A 185 8.77 5.50 -7.95
CA SER A 185 8.91 6.58 -8.92
C SER A 185 7.97 7.75 -8.62
N PHE A 186 6.71 7.49 -8.28
CA PHE A 186 5.77 8.51 -7.81
C PHE A 186 6.28 9.24 -6.56
N LEU A 187 6.76 8.50 -5.56
CA LEU A 187 7.26 9.10 -4.31
C LEU A 187 8.56 9.91 -4.52
N ALA A 188 9.41 9.47 -5.45
CA ALA A 188 10.74 10.04 -5.68
C ALA A 188 10.74 11.30 -6.57
N HIS A 189 9.79 11.42 -7.47
CA HIS A 189 9.75 12.45 -8.51
C HIS A 189 8.60 13.42 -8.24
N SER A 190 8.91 14.55 -7.61
CA SER A 190 7.92 15.57 -7.22
C SER A 190 7.11 16.12 -8.40
N GLU A 191 7.63 16.06 -9.62
CA GLU A 191 6.93 16.47 -10.83
C GLU A 191 5.73 15.57 -11.20
N PHE A 192 5.57 14.42 -10.55
CA PHE A 192 4.40 13.55 -10.71
C PHE A 192 3.34 13.77 -9.64
N GLN A 193 3.63 14.62 -8.64
CA GLN A 193 2.73 14.94 -7.54
C GLN A 193 2.09 16.30 -7.83
N GLU A 194 0.76 16.37 -7.76
CA GLU A 194 0.02 17.65 -7.97
C GLU A 194 0.11 18.58 -6.75
N SER A 195 0.25 17.99 -5.55
CA SER A 195 0.41 18.69 -4.26
C SER A 195 1.14 17.77 -3.30
N ASP A 196 0.81 17.80 -2.02
CA ASP A 196 1.27 16.81 -1.05
C ASP A 196 0.90 15.40 -1.52
N SER A 197 1.79 14.42 -1.27
CA SER A 197 1.64 13.06 -1.82
C SER A 197 0.41 12.29 -1.31
N TYR A 198 -0.32 12.82 -0.32
CA TYR A 198 -1.42 12.15 0.40
C TYR A 198 -1.05 10.78 0.98
N VAL A 199 0.24 10.49 1.09
CA VAL A 199 0.75 9.18 1.52
C VAL A 199 1.27 9.28 2.94
N ALA A 200 0.62 8.59 3.86
CA ALA A 200 1.02 8.55 5.27
C ALA A 200 2.19 7.60 5.55
N GLY A 201 2.35 6.58 4.73
CA GLY A 201 3.43 5.60 4.74
C GLY A 201 3.40 4.76 3.48
N ALA A 202 4.46 4.02 3.14
CA ALA A 202 4.47 3.16 1.96
C ALA A 202 5.21 1.84 2.19
N VAL A 203 4.81 0.80 1.46
CA VAL A 203 5.44 -0.52 1.46
C VAL A 203 5.91 -0.85 0.05
N LEU A 204 7.18 -1.20 -0.10
CA LEU A 204 7.82 -1.54 -1.37
C LEU A 204 8.34 -2.97 -1.29
N VAL A 205 7.79 -3.88 -2.11
CA VAL A 205 8.09 -5.31 -2.07
C VAL A 205 8.71 -5.75 -3.38
N SER A 206 9.92 -6.31 -3.35
CA SER A 206 10.65 -6.93 -4.47
C SER A 206 10.70 -6.05 -5.73
N GLY A 207 10.93 -4.76 -5.54
CA GLY A 207 10.94 -3.76 -6.62
C GLY A 207 12.30 -3.57 -7.26
N ILE A 208 12.28 -2.89 -8.42
CA ILE A 208 13.43 -2.23 -9.03
C ILE A 208 13.34 -0.76 -8.65
N TYR A 209 14.45 -0.11 -8.35
CA TYR A 209 14.49 1.30 -7.95
C TYR A 209 15.39 2.15 -8.83
N ARG A 210 16.16 1.51 -9.68
CA ARG A 210 16.92 2.07 -10.79
C ARG A 210 16.94 1.06 -11.92
N PRO A 211 16.65 1.44 -13.18
CA PRO A 211 16.81 0.54 -14.32
C PRO A 211 18.22 -0.06 -14.36
N ASP A 212 18.34 -1.33 -14.67
CA ASP A 212 19.62 -2.00 -14.86
C ASP A 212 20.30 -1.49 -16.13
N SER A 213 21.62 -1.63 -16.23
CA SER A 213 22.38 -1.23 -17.42
C SER A 213 22.00 -2.02 -18.68
N ASP A 214 21.54 -3.25 -18.50
CA ASP A 214 21.00 -4.11 -19.55
C ASP A 214 19.69 -4.76 -19.08
N PRO A 215 18.57 -4.02 -19.13
CA PRO A 215 17.28 -4.51 -18.70
C PRO A 215 16.71 -5.54 -19.69
N GLY A 216 15.83 -6.41 -19.20
CA GLY A 216 15.09 -7.34 -20.05
C GLY A 216 14.14 -6.64 -21.03
N GLU A 217 13.63 -7.35 -22.03
CA GLU A 217 12.78 -6.78 -23.09
C GLU A 217 11.54 -6.05 -22.56
N ALA A 218 10.86 -6.60 -21.56
CA ALA A 218 9.71 -5.96 -20.92
C ALA A 218 10.09 -4.63 -20.23
N GLU A 219 11.27 -4.58 -19.63
CA GLU A 219 11.81 -3.39 -19.00
C GLU A 219 12.28 -2.37 -20.06
N LYS A 220 12.95 -2.83 -21.14
CA LYS A 220 13.31 -1.96 -22.29
C LYS A 220 12.08 -1.33 -22.94
N SER A 221 10.98 -2.06 -23.04
CA SER A 221 9.74 -1.50 -23.56
C SER A 221 9.18 -0.37 -22.71
N TYR A 222 9.46 -0.38 -21.40
CA TYR A 222 9.02 0.64 -20.45
C TYR A 222 10.03 1.78 -20.29
N PHE A 223 11.31 1.46 -20.07
CA PHE A 223 12.38 2.45 -19.82
C PHE A 223 12.97 3.05 -21.09
N GLY A 224 12.79 2.40 -22.23
CA GLY A 224 13.50 2.66 -23.46
C GLY A 224 14.84 1.92 -23.49
N SER A 225 15.50 1.93 -24.66
CA SER A 225 16.81 1.29 -24.87
C SER A 225 18.02 2.22 -24.65
N ASP A 226 17.77 3.50 -24.35
CA ASP A 226 18.80 4.50 -24.13
C ASP A 226 19.23 4.53 -22.66
N ALA A 227 20.29 3.80 -22.33
CA ALA A 227 20.80 3.70 -20.97
C ALA A 227 21.24 5.05 -20.36
N SER A 228 21.54 6.07 -21.17
CA SER A 228 21.88 7.40 -20.67
C SER A 228 20.73 8.09 -19.92
N LYS A 229 19.48 7.63 -20.12
CA LYS A 229 18.30 8.14 -19.46
C LYS A 229 17.98 7.46 -18.13
N TYR A 230 18.58 6.31 -17.83
CA TYR A 230 18.21 5.48 -16.68
C TYR A 230 18.49 6.15 -15.32
N ASP A 231 19.50 7.00 -15.24
CA ASP A 231 19.76 7.76 -14.02
C ASP A 231 18.64 8.76 -13.72
N GLY A 232 18.08 9.40 -14.75
CA GLY A 232 16.91 10.28 -14.61
C GLY A 232 15.61 9.54 -14.27
N GLN A 233 15.55 8.23 -14.51
CA GLN A 233 14.41 7.36 -14.19
C GLN A 233 14.58 6.66 -12.83
N SER A 234 15.72 6.83 -12.18
CA SER A 234 16.02 6.24 -10.87
C SER A 234 15.23 6.90 -9.76
N SER A 235 14.58 6.10 -8.94
CA SER A 235 13.88 6.57 -7.73
C SER A 235 14.84 6.83 -6.55
N LEU A 236 16.05 6.27 -6.58
CA LEU A 236 16.98 6.32 -5.44
C LEU A 236 17.28 7.73 -4.94
N PRO A 237 17.64 8.73 -5.80
CA PRO A 237 17.95 10.07 -5.31
C PRO A 237 16.74 10.80 -4.73
N GLY A 238 15.54 10.57 -5.29
CA GLY A 238 14.31 11.19 -4.83
C GLY A 238 13.87 10.64 -3.48
N LEU A 239 13.92 9.33 -3.30
CA LEU A 239 13.53 8.65 -2.07
C LEU A 239 14.37 9.08 -0.84
N THR A 240 15.59 9.58 -1.02
CA THR A 240 16.39 10.12 0.11
C THR A 240 15.87 11.46 0.63
N ARG A 241 14.97 12.12 -0.08
CA ARG A 241 14.43 13.44 0.26
C ARG A 241 13.01 13.41 0.80
N ILE A 242 12.32 12.27 0.70
CA ILE A 242 10.95 12.14 1.23
C ILE A 242 10.97 11.91 2.74
N HIS A 243 9.90 12.35 3.39
CA HIS A 243 9.68 12.15 4.83
C HIS A 243 8.65 11.06 5.12
N VAL A 244 8.13 10.41 4.10
CA VAL A 244 7.18 9.31 4.21
C VAL A 244 7.90 8.09 4.79
N PRO A 245 7.40 7.49 5.88
CA PRO A 245 8.00 6.28 6.43
C PRO A 245 7.82 5.09 5.48
N LEU A 246 8.91 4.37 5.25
CA LEU A 246 8.96 3.26 4.32
C LEU A 246 9.14 1.92 5.02
N VAL A 247 8.46 0.90 4.51
CA VAL A 247 8.81 -0.51 4.67
C VAL A 247 9.36 -1.01 3.34
N VAL A 248 10.54 -1.59 3.34
CA VAL A 248 11.18 -2.18 2.17
C VAL A 248 11.37 -3.66 2.40
N ALA A 249 10.82 -4.49 1.52
CA ALA A 249 10.89 -5.94 1.64
C ALA A 249 11.35 -6.58 0.33
N TRP A 250 12.04 -7.71 0.43
CA TRP A 250 12.42 -8.53 -0.71
C TRP A 250 12.53 -10.00 -0.29
N SER A 251 12.47 -10.90 -1.25
CA SER A 251 12.56 -12.32 -1.00
C SER A 251 13.99 -12.83 -1.13
N GLN A 252 14.36 -13.78 -0.26
CA GLN A 252 15.63 -14.51 -0.37
C GLN A 252 15.72 -15.38 -1.63
N VAL A 253 14.59 -15.75 -2.21
CA VAL A 253 14.51 -16.56 -3.43
C VAL A 253 14.26 -15.76 -4.69
N ASP A 254 14.19 -14.44 -4.60
CA ASP A 254 14.15 -13.56 -5.76
C ASP A 254 15.46 -13.69 -6.58
N ALA A 255 15.38 -13.40 -7.87
CA ALA A 255 16.61 -13.29 -8.66
C ALA A 255 17.56 -12.25 -8.05
N GLN A 256 18.85 -12.55 -8.04
CA GLN A 256 19.89 -11.76 -7.34
C GLN A 256 19.82 -10.25 -7.65
N ARG A 257 19.40 -9.87 -8.85
CA ARG A 257 19.23 -8.46 -9.22
C ARG A 257 18.17 -7.74 -8.36
N PHE A 258 17.05 -8.39 -8.02
CA PHE A 258 16.00 -7.79 -7.18
C PHE A 258 16.45 -7.69 -5.72
N VAL A 259 17.16 -8.72 -5.23
CA VAL A 259 17.80 -8.68 -3.91
C VAL A 259 18.74 -7.48 -3.82
N ALA A 260 19.63 -7.33 -4.81
CA ALA A 260 20.58 -6.22 -4.87
C ALA A 260 19.90 -4.83 -4.93
N GLN A 261 18.76 -4.71 -5.61
CA GLN A 261 17.96 -3.48 -5.66
C GLN A 261 17.37 -3.14 -4.28
N GLY A 262 16.82 -4.13 -3.56
CA GLY A 262 16.29 -3.95 -2.20
C GLY A 262 17.38 -3.53 -1.21
N GLU A 263 18.51 -4.22 -1.22
CA GLU A 263 19.68 -3.89 -0.39
C GLU A 263 20.22 -2.50 -0.72
N LYS A 264 20.36 -2.16 -2.01
CA LYS A 264 20.82 -0.86 -2.45
C LYS A 264 19.91 0.26 -1.99
N LEU A 265 18.58 0.07 -2.10
CA LEU A 265 17.61 1.05 -1.60
C LEU A 265 17.77 1.26 -0.10
N LYS A 266 17.79 0.16 0.69
CA LYS A 266 18.01 0.22 2.14
C LYS A 266 19.28 1.00 2.48
N ASP A 267 20.41 0.64 1.87
CA ASP A 267 21.71 1.26 2.18
C ASP A 267 21.74 2.74 1.76
N THR A 268 21.11 3.09 0.65
CA THR A 268 20.99 4.49 0.19
C THR A 268 20.20 5.33 1.18
N LEU A 269 19.04 4.83 1.65
CA LEU A 269 18.20 5.53 2.61
C LEU A 269 18.86 5.63 4.00
N CYS A 270 19.53 4.57 4.45
CA CYS A 270 20.27 4.60 5.71
C CYS A 270 21.43 5.57 5.65
N GLY A 271 22.16 5.63 4.53
CA GLY A 271 23.24 6.60 4.30
C GLY A 271 22.76 8.05 4.31
N ALA A 272 21.49 8.29 3.95
CA ALA A 272 20.83 9.60 4.00
C ALA A 272 20.18 9.91 5.37
N GLY A 273 20.29 9.02 6.38
CA GLY A 273 19.69 9.20 7.70
C GLY A 273 18.20 8.81 7.79
N HIS A 274 17.65 8.17 6.78
CA HIS A 274 16.25 7.77 6.67
C HIS A 274 16.08 6.26 6.54
N CYS A 275 16.71 5.48 7.43
CA CYS A 275 16.63 4.02 7.39
C CYS A 275 15.17 3.53 7.34
N PRO A 276 14.77 2.75 6.31
CA PRO A 276 13.46 2.16 6.26
C PRO A 276 13.35 0.99 7.23
N ARG A 277 12.14 0.60 7.59
CA ARG A 277 11.93 -0.74 8.14
C ARG A 277 12.14 -1.76 7.03
N THR A 278 12.81 -2.86 7.34
CA THR A 278 13.04 -3.91 6.34
C THR A 278 12.43 -5.23 6.77
N ALA A 279 11.99 -6.03 5.80
CA ALA A 279 11.58 -7.41 6.01
C ALA A 279 12.18 -8.30 4.91
N LEU A 280 12.57 -9.50 5.31
CA LEU A 280 13.12 -10.50 4.40
C LEU A 280 12.16 -11.69 4.29
N LEU A 281 11.65 -11.93 3.09
CA LEU A 281 10.71 -13.00 2.84
C LEU A 281 11.45 -14.33 2.62
N SER A 282 10.94 -15.40 3.20
CA SER A 282 11.52 -16.75 3.08
C SER A 282 11.07 -17.51 1.83
N LYS A 283 10.02 -17.04 1.16
CA LYS A 283 9.47 -17.59 -0.09
C LYS A 283 9.40 -16.50 -1.14
N ALA A 284 9.06 -16.89 -2.39
CA ALA A 284 8.75 -15.94 -3.44
C ALA A 284 7.70 -14.94 -2.94
N SER A 285 7.95 -13.65 -3.15
CA SER A 285 7.04 -12.60 -2.73
C SER A 285 5.75 -12.62 -3.55
N SER A 286 4.67 -12.20 -2.93
CA SER A 286 3.36 -12.02 -3.56
C SER A 286 2.62 -10.84 -2.91
N PRO A 287 1.55 -10.31 -3.50
CA PRO A 287 0.69 -9.35 -2.80
C PRO A 287 0.13 -9.86 -1.48
N ALA A 288 -0.08 -11.18 -1.35
CA ALA A 288 -0.58 -11.82 -0.14
C ALA A 288 0.46 -11.85 1.00
N SER A 289 1.76 -11.80 0.67
CA SER A 289 2.85 -11.82 1.65
C SER A 289 2.83 -10.64 2.62
N VAL A 290 2.21 -9.51 2.23
CA VAL A 290 2.09 -8.32 3.07
C VAL A 290 1.31 -8.61 4.36
N PHE A 291 0.38 -9.55 4.30
CA PHE A 291 -0.41 -10.02 5.44
C PHE A 291 -0.03 -11.44 5.91
N ASP A 292 1.07 -11.96 5.43
CA ASP A 292 1.57 -13.32 5.70
C ASP A 292 0.57 -14.44 5.34
N LEU A 293 -0.32 -14.20 4.39
CA LEU A 293 -1.36 -15.15 3.99
C LEU A 293 -0.80 -16.40 3.27
N ASP A 294 0.41 -16.29 2.74
CA ASP A 294 1.15 -17.36 2.08
C ASP A 294 2.27 -17.96 2.97
N GLY A 295 2.39 -17.48 4.21
CA GLY A 295 3.44 -17.89 5.14
C GLY A 295 4.84 -17.49 4.66
N ALA A 296 4.95 -16.41 3.89
CA ALA A 296 6.22 -15.92 3.37
C ALA A 296 6.98 -15.05 4.37
N SER A 297 6.28 -14.24 5.17
CA SER A 297 6.91 -13.34 6.13
C SER A 297 5.97 -12.76 7.18
N ALA A 298 5.94 -13.34 8.35
CA ALA A 298 5.32 -12.71 9.53
C ALA A 298 5.99 -11.36 9.85
N ASP A 299 7.30 -11.22 9.58
CA ASP A 299 8.03 -9.97 9.83
C ASP A 299 7.51 -8.82 8.94
N LEU A 300 7.21 -9.05 7.66
CA LEU A 300 6.61 -8.02 6.80
C LEU A 300 5.25 -7.55 7.33
N HIS A 301 4.40 -8.49 7.75
CA HIS A 301 3.12 -8.18 8.37
C HIS A 301 3.31 -7.33 9.63
N ASP A 302 4.26 -7.70 10.52
CA ASP A 302 4.57 -6.92 11.71
C ASP A 302 5.10 -5.52 11.38
N ARG A 303 5.91 -5.36 10.31
CA ARG A 303 6.37 -4.04 9.84
C ARG A 303 5.23 -3.17 9.36
N LEU A 304 4.26 -3.74 8.62
CA LEU A 304 3.06 -3.02 8.21
C LEU A 304 2.25 -2.58 9.43
N ARG A 305 2.04 -3.46 10.41
CA ARG A 305 1.34 -3.12 11.66
C ARG A 305 2.03 -1.98 12.42
N GLN A 306 3.36 -2.04 12.53
CA GLN A 306 4.15 -0.97 13.15
C GLN A 306 4.06 0.34 12.37
N LEU A 307 3.98 0.29 11.03
CA LEU A 307 3.80 1.46 10.19
C LEU A 307 2.45 2.11 10.45
N ILE A 308 1.36 1.34 10.44
CA ILE A 308 0.00 1.82 10.74
C ILE A 308 -0.03 2.44 12.15
N GLY A 309 0.45 1.75 13.17
CA GLY A 309 0.48 2.28 14.55
C GLY A 309 1.34 3.54 14.71
N GLN A 310 2.38 3.73 13.90
CA GLN A 310 3.17 4.97 13.90
C GLN A 310 2.40 6.13 13.25
N ILE A 311 1.59 5.88 12.23
CA ILE A 311 0.76 6.88 11.57
C ILE A 311 -0.33 7.34 12.53
N ASP A 312 -1.06 6.41 13.16
CA ASP A 312 -2.07 6.69 14.18
C ASP A 312 -1.50 7.55 15.33
N ALA A 313 -0.28 7.23 15.80
CA ALA A 313 0.35 7.93 16.93
C ALA A 313 0.81 9.35 16.59
N ARG A 314 0.98 9.69 15.32
CA ARG A 314 1.33 11.06 14.88
C ARG A 314 0.16 12.01 15.02
N GLY A 315 -1.08 11.50 15.13
CA GLY A 315 -2.29 12.30 15.28
C GLY A 315 -2.35 13.35 14.18
N LEU A 316 -2.33 12.91 12.90
CA LEU A 316 -2.54 13.83 11.79
C LEU A 316 -3.87 14.56 12.03
N PRO A 317 -3.92 15.90 11.87
CA PRO A 317 -5.03 16.75 12.31
C PRO A 317 -6.38 16.38 11.75
#